data_bfb16b6cdc77175c9b72eb59e6f41f56
#
_entry.id   bfb16b6cdc77175c9b72eb59e6f41f56
#
_cell.length_a   1.000
_cell.length_b   1.000
_cell.length_c   1.000
_cell.angle_alpha   90.00
_cell.angle_beta   90.00
_cell.angle_gamma   90.00
#
_symmetry.space_group_name_H-M   'P 1'
#
loop_
_entity.id
_entity.type
_entity.pdbx_description
1 polymer ?
#
loop_
_entity_poly.entity_id
_entity_poly.type
_entity_poly.pdbx_seq_one_letter_code
_entity_poly.pdbx_strand_id
1 'polypeptide(L)'
;MAREAIEVLKECEAFLEGHFLLSSGRHSGAYCQMAFLQQYPDRCAEVMAPVAEKLKELNVDVVVGPAMGGIVYAYELGRQLGKRAIFTERVDNVMTLKRFRIQPG
;
A
#
# COMPACT_ATOMS: atom_id res chain seq x y z
N MET A 1 -7.67 0.61 -21.02
CA MET A 1 -7.83 -0.55 -20.13
C MET A 1 -6.67 -0.64 -19.14
N ALA A 2 -6.98 -0.88 -17.88
CA ALA A 2 -5.95 -1.05 -16.87
C ALA A 2 -5.23 -2.39 -17.09
N ARG A 3 -3.91 -2.38 -16.93
CA ARG A 3 -3.12 -3.60 -16.98
C ARG A 3 -3.36 -4.43 -15.71
N GLU A 4 -3.10 -5.73 -15.79
CA GLU A 4 -3.09 -6.57 -14.60
C GLU A 4 -2.03 -6.08 -13.62
N ALA A 5 -2.36 -6.07 -12.33
CA ALA A 5 -1.44 -5.61 -11.31
C ALA A 5 -0.10 -6.36 -11.34
N ILE A 6 -0.16 -7.69 -11.58
CA ILE A 6 1.05 -8.51 -11.61
C ILE A 6 2.01 -8.08 -12.73
N GLU A 7 1.49 -7.62 -13.85
CA GLU A 7 2.32 -7.14 -14.96
C GLU A 7 3.07 -5.85 -14.55
N VAL A 8 2.38 -4.94 -13.89
CA VAL A 8 2.98 -3.71 -13.41
C VAL A 8 4.05 -4.00 -12.37
N LEU A 9 3.76 -4.92 -11.45
CA LEU A 9 4.71 -5.31 -10.40
C LEU A 9 5.97 -5.92 -10.98
N LYS A 10 5.85 -6.77 -11.99
CA LYS A 10 7.01 -7.37 -12.66
C LYS A 10 7.84 -6.31 -13.39
N GLU A 11 7.18 -5.37 -14.03
CA GLU A 11 7.84 -4.28 -14.76
C GLU A 11 8.65 -3.40 -13.83
N CYS A 12 8.19 -3.18 -12.60
CA CYS A 12 8.89 -2.40 -11.57
C CYS A 12 9.90 -3.22 -10.77
N GLU A 13 10.02 -4.51 -11.08
CA GLU A 13 10.83 -5.46 -10.33
C GLU A 13 10.36 -5.62 -8.88
N ALA A 14 9.09 -5.32 -8.64
CA ALA A 14 8.47 -5.49 -7.33
C ALA A 14 8.04 -6.93 -7.06
N PHE A 15 7.82 -7.70 -8.12
CA PHE A 15 7.49 -9.12 -8.01
C PHE A 15 8.64 -9.94 -8.60
N LEU A 16 9.25 -10.78 -7.77
CA LEU A 16 10.41 -11.57 -8.13
C LEU A 16 10.10 -13.06 -8.00
N GLU A 17 10.55 -13.84 -8.96
CA GLU A 17 10.45 -15.30 -8.93
C GLU A 17 11.85 -15.88 -8.71
N GLY A 18 11.93 -16.98 -7.97
CA GLY A 18 13.18 -17.62 -7.66
C GLY A 18 13.07 -18.43 -6.39
N HIS A 19 14.12 -18.43 -5.59
CA HIS A 19 14.14 -19.11 -4.31
C HIS A 19 14.49 -18.10 -3.22
N PHE A 20 13.56 -17.85 -2.31
CA PHE A 20 13.73 -16.82 -1.29
C PHE A 20 13.54 -17.40 0.10
N LEU A 21 14.43 -17.02 1.01
CA LEU A 21 14.30 -17.31 2.43
C LEU A 21 13.59 -16.15 3.11
N LEU A 22 12.44 -16.41 3.68
CA LEU A 22 11.63 -15.40 4.34
C LEU A 22 12.10 -15.19 5.78
N SER A 23 11.73 -14.05 6.37
CA SER A 23 12.08 -13.74 7.77
C SER A 23 11.48 -14.74 8.75
N SER A 24 10.41 -15.44 8.37
CA SER A 24 9.82 -16.51 9.16
C SER A 24 10.64 -17.80 9.18
N GLY A 25 11.69 -17.89 8.34
CA GLY A 25 12.47 -19.11 8.14
C GLY A 25 11.91 -20.02 7.06
N ARG A 26 10.76 -19.69 6.49
CA ARG A 26 10.18 -20.46 5.40
C ARG A 26 10.75 -20.03 4.06
N HIS A 27 10.63 -20.90 3.08
CA HIS A 27 11.07 -20.63 1.71
C HIS A 27 9.89 -20.35 0.81
N SER A 28 10.09 -19.49 -0.18
CA SER A 28 9.06 -19.15 -1.15
C SER A 28 9.66 -19.09 -2.55
N GLY A 29 8.84 -19.47 -3.55
CA GLY A 29 9.22 -19.34 -4.95
C GLY A 29 8.99 -17.93 -5.51
N ALA A 30 8.40 -17.03 -4.73
CA ALA A 30 8.12 -15.68 -5.14
C ALA A 30 8.31 -14.73 -3.97
N TYR A 31 8.65 -13.47 -4.29
CA TYR A 31 8.84 -12.42 -3.29
C TYR A 31 8.35 -11.10 -3.85
N CYS A 32 7.62 -10.35 -3.03
CA CYS A 32 7.15 -9.02 -3.40
C CYS A 32 7.92 -7.96 -2.62
N GLN A 33 8.65 -7.11 -3.33
CA GLN A 33 9.28 -5.95 -2.75
C GLN A 33 8.47 -4.73 -3.16
N MET A 34 7.45 -4.43 -2.40
CA MET A 34 6.47 -3.41 -2.77
C MET A 34 7.03 -1.99 -2.79
N ALA A 35 8.12 -1.75 -2.05
CA ALA A 35 8.79 -0.45 -2.12
C ALA A 35 9.28 -0.12 -3.53
N PHE A 36 9.59 -1.12 -4.33
CA PHE A 36 10.01 -0.90 -5.72
C PHE A 36 8.88 -0.31 -6.57
N LEU A 37 7.64 -0.68 -6.27
CA LEU A 37 6.48 -0.07 -6.92
C LEU A 37 6.31 1.40 -6.48
N GLN A 38 6.51 1.65 -5.19
CA GLN A 38 6.27 2.98 -4.60
C GLN A 38 7.17 4.06 -5.20
N GLN A 39 8.34 3.70 -5.70
CA GLN A 39 9.25 4.68 -6.28
C GLN A 39 8.75 5.24 -7.62
N TYR A 40 7.77 4.60 -8.23
CA TYR A 40 7.18 5.04 -9.49
C TYR A 40 5.73 5.48 -9.25
N PRO A 41 5.49 6.79 -9.02
CA PRO A 41 4.14 7.26 -8.67
C PRO A 41 3.06 6.89 -9.68
N ASP A 42 3.37 6.94 -10.97
CA ASP A 42 2.42 6.58 -12.02
C ASP A 42 2.04 5.11 -11.99
N ARG A 43 3.02 4.25 -11.73
CA ARG A 43 2.80 2.81 -11.64
C ARG A 43 2.04 2.44 -10.37
N CYS A 44 2.38 3.11 -9.26
CA CYS A 44 1.66 2.96 -8.01
C CYS A 44 0.19 3.35 -8.20
N ALA A 45 -0.07 4.47 -8.85
CA ALA A 45 -1.43 4.92 -9.13
C ALA A 45 -2.20 3.91 -9.97
N GLU A 46 -1.55 3.32 -10.96
CA GLU A 46 -2.17 2.33 -11.85
C GLU A 46 -2.59 1.08 -11.07
N VAL A 47 -1.73 0.60 -10.18
CA VAL A 47 -2.03 -0.59 -9.36
C VAL A 47 -3.13 -0.29 -8.35
N MET A 48 -3.15 0.92 -7.79
CA MET A 48 -4.13 1.30 -6.76
C MET A 48 -5.51 1.65 -7.34
N ALA A 49 -5.59 1.97 -8.63
CA ALA A 49 -6.85 2.42 -9.22
C ALA A 49 -8.01 1.41 -9.06
N PRO A 50 -7.83 0.11 -9.32
CA PRO A 50 -8.92 -0.85 -9.09
C PRO A 50 -9.35 -0.95 -7.64
N VAL A 51 -8.40 -0.78 -6.72
CA VAL A 51 -8.69 -0.79 -5.28
C VAL A 51 -9.55 0.42 -4.92
N ALA A 52 -9.16 1.61 -5.42
CA ALA A 52 -9.90 2.84 -5.17
C ALA A 52 -11.33 2.74 -5.72
N GLU A 53 -11.52 2.14 -6.90
CA GLU A 53 -12.84 1.96 -7.48
C GLU A 53 -13.75 1.15 -6.58
N LYS A 54 -13.23 0.06 -6.01
CA LYS A 54 -14.01 -0.77 -5.09
C LYS A 54 -14.33 -0.03 -3.79
N LEU A 55 -13.38 0.75 -3.29
CA LEU A 55 -13.55 1.47 -2.04
C LEU A 55 -14.56 2.61 -2.15
N LYS A 56 -14.78 3.16 -3.34
CA LYS A 56 -15.79 4.21 -3.54
C LYS A 56 -17.19 3.76 -3.10
N GLU A 57 -17.47 2.48 -3.15
CA GLU A 57 -18.77 1.94 -2.76
C GLU A 57 -18.94 1.83 -1.24
N LEU A 58 -17.87 1.98 -0.47
CA LEU A 58 -17.88 1.75 0.97
C LEU A 58 -17.99 3.03 1.81
N ASN A 59 -18.13 4.20 1.20
CA ASN A 59 -18.22 5.48 1.92
C ASN A 59 -17.04 5.69 2.88
N VAL A 60 -15.84 5.51 2.37
CA VAL A 60 -14.62 5.69 3.15
C VAL A 60 -14.46 7.16 3.55
N ASP A 61 -14.21 7.45 4.80
CA ASP A 61 -13.96 8.81 5.28
C ASP A 61 -12.48 9.14 5.38
N VAL A 62 -11.67 8.14 5.70
CA VAL A 62 -10.24 8.34 5.88
C VAL A 62 -9.51 7.05 5.54
N VAL A 63 -8.30 7.18 4.99
CA VAL A 63 -7.43 6.04 4.69
C VAL A 63 -6.27 6.08 5.68
N VAL A 64 -6.00 4.94 6.30
CA VAL A 64 -4.93 4.83 7.29
C VAL A 64 -3.92 3.78 6.82
N GLY A 65 -2.66 4.16 6.77
CA GLY A 65 -1.59 3.22 6.44
C GLY A 65 -0.56 3.15 7.56
N PRO A 66 -0.01 1.97 7.83
CA PRO A 66 1.03 1.84 8.84
C PRO A 66 2.39 2.29 8.32
N ALA A 67 3.12 3.04 9.12
CA ALA A 67 4.48 3.45 8.78
C ALA A 67 5.40 2.21 8.77
N MET A 68 6.39 2.18 7.90
CA MET A 68 6.62 3.16 6.84
C MET A 68 6.04 2.68 5.52
N GLY A 69 5.97 1.36 5.30
CA GLY A 69 5.61 0.78 4.02
C GLY A 69 4.20 1.10 3.55
N GLY A 70 3.28 1.37 4.46
CA GLY A 70 1.89 1.67 4.09
C GLY A 70 1.59 3.13 3.84
N ILE A 71 2.53 4.04 4.15
CA ILE A 71 2.26 5.49 4.04
C ILE A 71 1.97 5.89 2.60
N VAL A 72 2.82 5.48 1.68
CA VAL A 72 2.69 5.86 0.27
C VAL A 72 1.39 5.32 -0.33
N TYR A 73 1.05 4.06 -0.03
CA TYR A 73 -0.18 3.47 -0.54
C TYR A 73 -1.41 4.17 0.03
N ALA A 74 -1.41 4.49 1.31
CA ALA A 74 -2.52 5.22 1.92
C ALA A 74 -2.67 6.60 1.28
N TYR A 75 -1.57 7.29 1.06
CA TYR A 75 -1.57 8.60 0.43
C TYR A 75 -2.17 8.55 -0.97
N GLU A 76 -1.74 7.57 -1.77
CA GLU A 76 -2.24 7.43 -3.14
C GLU A 76 -3.73 7.06 -3.16
N LEU A 77 -4.17 6.16 -2.28
CA LEU A 77 -5.59 5.83 -2.18
C LEU A 77 -6.41 7.04 -1.76
N GLY A 78 -5.92 7.80 -0.79
CA GLY A 78 -6.59 9.03 -0.36
C GLY A 78 -6.72 10.02 -1.49
N ARG A 79 -5.66 10.17 -2.30
CA ARG A 79 -5.69 11.06 -3.46
C ARG A 79 -6.76 10.63 -4.47
N GLN A 80 -6.82 9.34 -4.79
CA GLN A 80 -7.79 8.83 -5.76
C GLN A 80 -9.23 8.90 -5.24
N LEU A 81 -9.41 8.71 -3.94
CA LEU A 81 -10.73 8.76 -3.31
C LEU A 81 -11.16 10.19 -2.95
N GLY A 82 -10.24 11.15 -2.96
CA GLY A 82 -10.52 12.50 -2.51
C GLY A 82 -10.73 12.57 -1.00
N LYS A 83 -10.04 11.73 -0.23
CA LYS A 83 -10.20 11.62 1.22
C LYS A 83 -8.88 11.84 1.93
N ARG A 84 -8.96 12.09 3.25
CA ARG A 84 -7.76 12.22 4.08
C ARG A 84 -6.97 10.91 4.07
N ALA A 85 -5.65 11.03 4.05
CA ALA A 85 -4.74 9.90 4.19
C ALA A 85 -3.83 10.20 5.38
N ILE A 86 -3.85 9.33 6.35
CA ILE A 86 -3.08 9.46 7.57
C ILE A 86 -2.28 8.17 7.81
N PHE A 87 -1.40 8.19 8.78
CA PHE A 87 -0.60 7.00 9.05
C PHE A 87 -0.42 6.78 10.55
N THR A 88 -0.23 5.51 10.89
CA THR A 88 0.14 5.08 12.22
C THR A 88 1.65 4.82 12.24
N GLU A 89 2.24 4.86 13.43
CA GLU A 89 3.67 4.62 13.59
C GLU A 89 3.91 3.89 14.90
N ARG A 90 5.03 3.19 14.97
CA ARG A 90 5.36 2.46 16.19
C ARG A 90 5.88 3.40 17.25
N VAL A 91 5.28 3.32 18.43
CA VAL A 91 5.73 4.00 19.64
C VAL A 91 5.90 2.89 20.68
N ASP A 92 7.12 2.70 21.14
CA ASP A 92 7.46 1.61 22.09
C ASP A 92 6.94 0.25 21.59
N ASN A 93 7.17 -0.05 20.31
CA ASN A 93 6.75 -1.29 19.63
C ASN A 93 5.23 -1.46 19.49
N VAL A 94 4.45 -0.43 19.76
CA VAL A 94 2.99 -0.47 19.58
C VAL A 94 2.62 0.46 18.43
N MET A 95 1.88 -0.05 17.46
CA MET A 95 1.41 0.75 16.33
C MET A 95 0.37 1.73 16.86
N THR A 96 0.64 3.02 16.73
CA THR A 96 -0.11 4.08 17.40
C THR A 96 -0.49 5.18 16.41
N LEU A 97 -1.69 5.73 16.57
CA LEU A 97 -2.10 6.94 15.85
C LEU A 97 -1.59 8.14 16.64
N LYS A 98 -0.37 8.58 16.36
CA LYS A 98 0.32 9.58 17.16
C LYS A 98 0.09 11.01 16.66
N ARG A 99 0.15 11.23 15.36
CA ARG A 99 0.15 12.58 14.78
C ARG A 99 -1.21 13.08 14.35
N PHE A 100 -2.15 12.18 14.20
CA PHE A 100 -3.45 12.48 13.61
C PHE A 100 -4.56 12.18 14.59
N ARG A 101 -5.74 12.74 14.32
CA ARG A 101 -6.93 12.48 15.12
C ARG A 101 -8.06 12.03 14.23
N ILE A 102 -8.85 11.10 14.75
CA ILE A 102 -10.06 10.60 14.11
C ILE A 102 -11.22 10.90 15.04
N GLN A 103 -12.24 11.54 14.52
CA GLN A 103 -13.44 11.88 15.28
C GLN A 103 -14.46 10.75 15.11
N PRO A 104 -15.19 10.38 16.18
CA PRO A 104 -16.27 9.40 16.07
C PRO A 104 -17.41 9.92 15.20
N GLY A 105 -18.04 9.00 14.48
CA GLY A 105 -19.16 9.32 13.65
C GLY A 105 -18.80 9.84 12.30
#